data_c46363e70f83357a7e3394890fcb4017
#
_entry.id   c46363e70f83357a7e3394890fcb4017
#
_cell.length_a   1.000
_cell.length_b   1.000
_cell.length_c   1.000
_cell.angle_alpha   90.00
_cell.angle_beta   90.00
_cell.angle_gamma   90.00
#
_symmetry.space_group_name_H-M   'P 1'
#
loop_
_entity.id
_entity.type
_entity.pdbx_description
1 polymer ?
#
loop_
_entity_poly.entity_id
_entity_poly.type
_entity_poly.pdbx_seq_one_letter_code
_entity_poly.pdbx_strand_id
1 'polypeptide(L)'
;VGRIREKPMQTEKELETELLDLLPKDCKTDPTGKRLAELLAHIATKKVPVNSFSRIWTLGSLQARVTAGYLAYWLRSRFSNAGKKQQLKSEAHLAAALKLFGTMGYLRGAVMKIGQMLANLPEVLPEEFAEVLSALHFEAPPMHYSLIREVFLDEFGREPEEMFASFNQQAFAAASLGQVHRARLHSGVEVAVKIQYPGIARTIKADLRNLRLLLQPLCLTEDWQNTLDKLADIEQMLLMETDYEQEAGFSEKARLLFTVDDRVAVPRVYGEYSTKRVLTTEYLRGCHLDEFLATDPSQEKRDHFTTLLTVATFRVYYQLHWFFADPHPGNFIFMEDGRLGVIDFGCTRIITDEDWRLIRELEQANLERDEAAFNRIIAKACLFDGPEEMEPERLKVIRAGVYWNMEPWLKEGLFDFGDREFFMRGIDSLIEMTRKRYTRGSPLYLWSNRFVFGGRAFCYRLKGRCEFRKIYLQESAWVYPKNK
;
A
#
# COMPACT_ATOMS: atom_id res chain seq x y z
N VAL A 1 -38.76 -23.57 -22.27
CA VAL A 1 -38.42 -22.27 -22.88
C VAL A 1 -38.99 -21.19 -21.96
N GLY A 2 -38.26 -20.80 -20.92
CA GLY A 2 -38.63 -19.73 -19.98
C GLY A 2 -37.87 -18.45 -20.38
N ARG A 3 -38.59 -17.42 -20.80
CA ARG A 3 -38.06 -16.09 -21.04
C ARG A 3 -37.57 -15.51 -19.70
N ILE A 4 -36.26 -15.28 -19.59
CA ILE A 4 -35.65 -14.46 -18.54
C ILE A 4 -36.11 -13.02 -18.85
N ARG A 5 -36.95 -12.45 -18.01
CA ARG A 5 -37.27 -11.02 -18.05
C ARG A 5 -36.04 -10.25 -17.60
N GLU A 6 -35.39 -9.55 -18.52
CA GLU A 6 -34.41 -8.52 -18.22
C GLU A 6 -35.12 -7.40 -17.44
N LYS A 7 -34.64 -7.10 -16.23
CA LYS A 7 -35.07 -5.89 -15.51
C LYS A 7 -34.64 -4.67 -16.32
N PRO A 8 -35.53 -3.66 -16.46
CA PRO A 8 -35.18 -2.43 -17.17
C PRO A 8 -33.94 -1.76 -16.48
N MET A 9 -33.06 -1.21 -17.31
CA MET A 9 -31.91 -0.42 -16.90
C MET A 9 -32.38 0.75 -16.05
N GLN A 10 -31.96 0.81 -14.79
CA GLN A 10 -32.29 1.91 -13.89
C GLN A 10 -31.79 3.27 -14.46
N THR A 11 -32.60 4.28 -14.34
CA THR A 11 -32.26 5.62 -14.79
C THR A 11 -31.18 6.23 -13.89
N GLU A 12 -30.39 7.17 -14.43
CA GLU A 12 -29.27 7.85 -13.71
C GLU A 12 -29.72 8.50 -12.39
N LYS A 13 -30.98 8.96 -12.33
CA LYS A 13 -31.62 9.53 -11.15
C LYS A 13 -32.00 8.49 -10.09
N GLU A 14 -32.37 7.29 -10.51
CA GLU A 14 -32.68 6.15 -9.61
C GLU A 14 -31.40 5.62 -8.97
N LEU A 15 -30.30 5.53 -9.73
CA LEU A 15 -28.99 5.16 -9.22
C LEU A 15 -28.42 6.23 -8.27
N GLU A 16 -28.56 7.51 -8.59
CA GLU A 16 -28.18 8.61 -7.68
C GLU A 16 -28.99 8.59 -6.39
N THR A 17 -30.30 8.30 -6.47
CA THR A 17 -31.17 8.26 -5.30
C THR A 17 -30.89 7.02 -4.43
N GLU A 18 -30.69 5.84 -5.06
CA GLU A 18 -30.26 4.64 -4.34
C GLU A 18 -28.86 4.81 -3.70
N LEU A 19 -27.95 5.49 -4.39
CA LEU A 19 -26.62 5.79 -3.89
C LEU A 19 -26.63 6.84 -2.77
N LEU A 20 -27.64 7.71 -2.73
CA LEU A 20 -27.87 8.69 -1.70
C LEU A 20 -28.53 8.13 -0.45
N ASP A 21 -29.40 7.11 -0.63
CA ASP A 21 -30.09 6.45 0.48
C ASP A 21 -29.22 5.47 1.28
N LEU A 22 -28.01 5.22 0.82
CA LEU A 22 -27.14 4.17 1.32
C LEU A 22 -26.07 4.62 2.36
N LEU A 23 -26.20 5.70 3.13
CA LEU A 23 -25.17 6.19 4.07
C LEU A 23 -25.45 5.87 5.57
N PRO A 24 -24.49 5.33 6.37
CA PRO A 24 -24.70 4.99 7.78
C PRO A 24 -25.08 6.18 8.66
N LYS A 25 -25.90 5.92 9.69
CA LYS A 25 -26.54 6.97 10.53
C LYS A 25 -25.58 7.75 11.44
N ASP A 26 -24.34 7.28 11.63
CA ASP A 26 -23.39 7.85 12.61
C ASP A 26 -22.48 8.97 12.07
N CYS A 27 -22.49 9.21 10.77
CA CYS A 27 -21.78 10.33 10.14
C CYS A 27 -22.68 11.58 9.94
N LYS A 28 -23.49 11.95 10.92
CA LYS A 28 -24.49 13.02 10.79
C LYS A 28 -23.93 14.43 10.55
N THR A 29 -22.61 14.60 10.57
CA THR A 29 -21.95 15.90 10.41
C THR A 29 -21.19 16.07 9.09
N ASP A 30 -20.97 14.99 8.32
CA ASP A 30 -20.32 15.06 7.01
C ASP A 30 -21.17 14.35 5.94
N PRO A 31 -21.74 15.11 4.98
CA PRO A 31 -22.58 14.53 3.91
C PRO A 31 -21.82 13.56 2.98
N THR A 32 -20.50 13.69 2.83
CA THR A 32 -19.67 12.92 1.91
C THR A 32 -19.35 11.54 2.45
N GLY A 33 -18.99 11.44 3.73
CA GLY A 33 -18.64 10.17 4.36
C GLY A 33 -19.83 9.21 4.51
N LYS A 34 -21.04 9.74 4.64
CA LYS A 34 -22.28 8.97 4.69
C LYS A 34 -22.58 8.22 3.39
N ARG A 35 -22.53 8.94 2.27
CA ARG A 35 -22.78 8.38 0.94
C ARG A 35 -21.80 7.27 0.57
N LEU A 36 -20.58 7.40 1.05
CA LEU A 36 -19.48 6.49 0.72
C LEU A 36 -19.63 5.11 1.35
N ALA A 37 -19.96 5.02 2.65
CA ALA A 37 -19.98 3.76 3.38
C ALA A 37 -21.08 2.78 2.92
N GLU A 38 -22.23 3.28 2.47
CA GLU A 38 -23.35 2.45 2.01
C GLU A 38 -23.23 2.06 0.54
N LEU A 39 -22.63 2.92 -0.27
CA LEU A 39 -22.17 2.58 -1.61
C LEU A 39 -21.23 1.36 -1.54
N LEU A 40 -20.38 1.34 -0.54
CA LEU A 40 -19.46 0.27 -0.24
C LEU A 40 -20.18 -1.04 0.08
N ALA A 41 -21.14 -1.01 0.99
CA ALA A 41 -21.92 -2.20 1.37
C ALA A 41 -22.73 -2.78 0.20
N HIS A 42 -23.28 -1.94 -0.66
CA HIS A 42 -24.06 -2.36 -1.83
C HIS A 42 -23.17 -2.99 -2.93
N ILE A 43 -21.94 -2.45 -3.14
CA ILE A 43 -20.99 -2.99 -4.11
C ILE A 43 -20.48 -4.37 -3.70
N ALA A 44 -20.28 -4.60 -2.40
CA ALA A 44 -19.82 -5.89 -1.86
C ALA A 44 -20.79 -7.05 -2.17
N THR A 45 -22.08 -6.75 -2.37
CA THR A 45 -23.13 -7.77 -2.63
C THR A 45 -23.39 -8.06 -4.10
N LYS A 46 -22.84 -7.27 -5.05
CA LYS A 46 -23.13 -7.44 -6.50
C LYS A 46 -22.26 -8.51 -7.16
N LYS A 47 -22.87 -9.34 -8.02
CA LYS A 47 -22.18 -10.38 -8.81
C LYS A 47 -21.28 -9.75 -9.89
N VAL A 48 -20.03 -10.23 -9.98
CA VAL A 48 -19.01 -9.74 -10.92
C VAL A 48 -19.29 -10.24 -12.34
N PRO A 49 -19.19 -9.39 -13.37
CA PRO A 49 -19.24 -9.85 -14.77
C PRO A 49 -17.99 -10.67 -15.11
N VAL A 50 -18.20 -11.90 -15.58
CA VAL A 50 -17.11 -12.86 -15.86
C VAL A 50 -16.54 -12.69 -17.27
N ASN A 51 -17.26 -12.02 -18.19
CA ASN A 51 -16.90 -11.90 -19.60
C ASN A 51 -16.15 -10.62 -19.94
N SER A 52 -15.06 -10.73 -20.70
CA SER A 52 -14.23 -9.60 -21.19
C SER A 52 -15.05 -8.54 -21.94
N PHE A 53 -16.07 -8.94 -22.68
CA PHE A 53 -16.93 -8.02 -23.44
C PHE A 53 -17.81 -7.14 -22.54
N SER A 54 -18.38 -7.68 -21.46
CA SER A 54 -19.16 -6.90 -20.48
C SER A 54 -18.28 -5.92 -19.70
N ARG A 55 -17.02 -6.27 -19.44
CA ARG A 55 -16.03 -5.37 -18.82
C ARG A 55 -15.70 -4.19 -19.74
N ILE A 56 -15.44 -4.44 -21.01
CA ILE A 56 -15.15 -3.39 -22.02
C ILE A 56 -16.35 -2.44 -22.20
N TRP A 57 -17.57 -2.98 -22.26
CA TRP A 57 -18.78 -2.17 -22.36
C TRP A 57 -19.01 -1.30 -21.13
N THR A 58 -18.82 -1.85 -19.94
CA THR A 58 -18.97 -1.12 -18.67
C THR A 58 -17.96 0.02 -18.58
N LEU A 59 -16.68 -0.23 -18.93
CA LEU A 59 -15.62 0.77 -18.91
C LEU A 59 -15.83 1.85 -19.99
N GLY A 60 -16.24 1.50 -21.18
CA GLY A 60 -16.53 2.46 -22.26
C GLY A 60 -17.68 3.41 -21.91
N SER A 61 -18.75 2.88 -21.33
CA SER A 61 -19.88 3.68 -20.86
C SER A 61 -19.52 4.61 -19.68
N LEU A 62 -18.60 4.16 -18.81
CA LEU A 62 -18.09 4.96 -17.73
C LEU A 62 -17.22 6.11 -18.24
N GLN A 63 -16.31 5.83 -19.19
CA GLN A 63 -15.48 6.87 -19.80
C GLN A 63 -16.33 7.98 -20.42
N ALA A 64 -17.37 7.62 -21.18
CA ALA A 64 -18.29 8.57 -21.79
C ALA A 64 -18.99 9.44 -20.73
N ARG A 65 -19.43 8.84 -19.62
CA ARG A 65 -20.10 9.55 -18.51
C ARG A 65 -19.16 10.47 -17.74
N VAL A 66 -17.93 10.04 -17.49
CA VAL A 66 -16.90 10.88 -16.83
C VAL A 66 -16.55 12.06 -17.74
N THR A 67 -16.29 11.82 -19.04
CA THR A 67 -15.99 12.86 -20.02
C THR A 67 -17.13 13.87 -20.15
N ALA A 68 -18.39 13.42 -20.18
CA ALA A 68 -19.56 14.32 -20.21
C ALA A 68 -19.64 15.17 -18.93
N GLY A 69 -19.30 14.64 -17.76
CA GLY A 69 -19.22 15.40 -16.51
C GLY A 69 -18.19 16.52 -16.56
N TYR A 70 -16.99 16.24 -17.06
CA TYR A 70 -15.94 17.26 -17.22
C TYR A 70 -16.28 18.29 -18.32
N LEU A 71 -16.93 17.89 -19.40
CA LEU A 71 -17.41 18.81 -20.42
C LEU A 71 -18.48 19.76 -19.83
N ALA A 72 -19.41 19.25 -19.05
CA ALA A 72 -20.40 20.05 -18.34
C ALA A 72 -19.76 21.03 -17.34
N TYR A 73 -18.74 20.57 -16.59
CA TYR A 73 -17.91 21.43 -15.75
C TYR A 73 -17.24 22.54 -16.57
N TRP A 74 -16.58 22.21 -17.68
CA TRP A 74 -15.87 23.16 -18.54
C TRP A 74 -16.84 24.24 -19.06
N LEU A 75 -18.01 23.83 -19.55
CA LEU A 75 -19.06 24.79 -20.02
C LEU A 75 -19.55 25.70 -18.90
N ARG A 76 -19.84 25.16 -17.70
CA ARG A 76 -20.32 25.95 -16.56
C ARG A 76 -19.23 26.86 -15.99
N SER A 77 -17.99 26.40 -15.93
CA SER A 77 -16.87 27.17 -15.40
C SER A 77 -16.55 28.42 -16.22
N ARG A 78 -16.84 28.39 -17.52
CA ARG A 78 -16.56 29.52 -18.44
C ARG A 78 -17.34 30.79 -18.08
N PHE A 79 -18.49 30.62 -17.42
CA PHE A 79 -19.39 31.72 -17.01
C PHE A 79 -19.39 31.93 -15.49
N SER A 80 -18.46 31.37 -14.74
CA SER A 80 -18.42 31.41 -13.29
C SER A 80 -17.22 32.22 -12.76
N ASN A 81 -17.37 32.85 -11.59
CA ASN A 81 -16.27 33.51 -10.87
C ASN A 81 -15.31 32.47 -10.25
N ALA A 82 -14.13 32.90 -9.75
CA ALA A 82 -13.06 32.00 -9.28
C ALA A 82 -13.50 31.03 -8.17
N GLY A 83 -14.25 31.51 -7.16
CA GLY A 83 -14.74 30.66 -6.07
C GLY A 83 -15.71 29.57 -6.55
N LYS A 84 -16.64 29.97 -7.45
CA LYS A 84 -17.61 29.03 -8.03
C LYS A 84 -16.96 28.05 -9.00
N LYS A 85 -15.88 28.45 -9.69
CA LYS A 85 -15.08 27.54 -10.51
C LYS A 85 -14.44 26.42 -9.67
N GLN A 86 -13.88 26.77 -8.51
CA GLN A 86 -13.27 25.79 -7.62
C GLN A 86 -14.31 24.81 -7.09
N GLN A 87 -15.46 25.30 -6.64
CA GLN A 87 -16.55 24.44 -6.20
C GLN A 87 -17.05 23.50 -7.31
N LEU A 88 -17.30 24.01 -8.52
CA LEU A 88 -17.72 23.20 -9.67
C LEU A 88 -16.65 22.15 -10.06
N LYS A 89 -15.36 22.47 -9.86
CA LYS A 89 -14.26 21.56 -10.10
C LYS A 89 -14.30 20.39 -9.12
N SER A 90 -14.41 20.66 -7.81
CA SER A 90 -14.52 19.62 -6.78
C SER A 90 -15.77 18.76 -6.97
N GLU A 91 -16.92 19.35 -7.31
CA GLU A 91 -18.16 18.61 -7.61
C GLU A 91 -17.96 17.67 -8.83
N ALA A 92 -17.29 18.12 -9.90
CA ALA A 92 -17.01 17.30 -11.07
C ALA A 92 -16.04 16.16 -10.74
N HIS A 93 -15.00 16.42 -9.92
CA HIS A 93 -14.05 15.42 -9.45
C HIS A 93 -14.75 14.36 -8.59
N LEU A 94 -15.56 14.78 -7.61
CA LEU A 94 -16.30 13.87 -6.75
C LEU A 94 -17.28 12.99 -7.55
N ALA A 95 -18.04 13.59 -8.46
CA ALA A 95 -18.96 12.85 -9.33
C ALA A 95 -18.23 11.83 -10.22
N ALA A 96 -17.06 12.20 -10.76
CA ALA A 96 -16.23 11.30 -11.54
C ALA A 96 -15.64 10.16 -10.67
N ALA A 97 -15.17 10.48 -9.46
CA ALA A 97 -14.65 9.53 -8.49
C ALA A 97 -15.71 8.50 -8.07
N LEU A 98 -16.93 8.96 -7.74
CA LEU A 98 -18.04 8.06 -7.38
C LEU A 98 -18.47 7.16 -8.53
N LYS A 99 -18.49 7.66 -9.79
CA LYS A 99 -18.76 6.84 -10.99
C LYS A 99 -17.67 5.80 -11.20
N LEU A 100 -16.40 6.19 -11.06
CA LEU A 100 -15.26 5.29 -11.14
C LEU A 100 -15.38 4.18 -10.08
N PHE A 101 -15.61 4.57 -8.85
CA PHE A 101 -15.78 3.70 -7.70
C PHE A 101 -16.91 2.67 -7.90
N GLY A 102 -18.10 3.12 -8.31
CA GLY A 102 -19.23 2.22 -8.59
C GLY A 102 -18.93 1.16 -9.65
N THR A 103 -17.99 1.49 -10.57
CA THR A 103 -17.55 0.54 -11.61
C THR A 103 -16.40 -0.35 -11.12
N MET A 104 -15.47 0.16 -10.31
CA MET A 104 -14.38 -0.61 -9.73
C MET A 104 -14.87 -1.73 -8.82
N GLY A 105 -16.00 -1.56 -8.13
CA GLY A 105 -16.64 -2.61 -7.34
C GLY A 105 -17.03 -3.87 -8.15
N TYR A 106 -17.14 -3.77 -9.47
CA TYR A 106 -17.32 -4.91 -10.37
C TYR A 106 -15.98 -5.50 -10.87
N LEU A 107 -14.86 -4.80 -10.66
CA LEU A 107 -13.53 -5.17 -11.12
C LEU A 107 -12.72 -5.63 -9.89
N ARG A 108 -12.81 -6.92 -9.54
CA ARG A 108 -12.10 -7.50 -8.39
C ARG A 108 -10.61 -7.67 -8.66
N GLY A 109 -9.81 -7.72 -7.59
CA GLY A 109 -8.38 -8.03 -7.66
C GLY A 109 -7.49 -6.80 -7.91
N ALA A 110 -6.71 -6.78 -9.00
CA ALA A 110 -5.71 -5.77 -9.26
C ALA A 110 -6.24 -4.33 -9.23
N VAL A 111 -7.43 -4.06 -9.76
CA VAL A 111 -8.02 -2.71 -9.78
C VAL A 111 -8.30 -2.18 -8.37
N MET A 112 -8.71 -3.04 -7.44
CA MET A 112 -8.92 -2.68 -6.04
C MET A 112 -7.60 -2.28 -5.38
N LYS A 113 -6.56 -3.08 -5.56
CA LYS A 113 -5.21 -2.78 -5.05
C LYS A 113 -4.63 -1.51 -5.69
N ILE A 114 -4.81 -1.33 -7.00
CA ILE A 114 -4.43 -0.10 -7.71
C ILE A 114 -5.13 1.11 -7.10
N GLY A 115 -6.44 1.01 -6.84
CA GLY A 115 -7.21 2.08 -6.20
C GLY A 115 -6.68 2.44 -4.82
N GLN A 116 -6.37 1.44 -3.99
CA GLN A 116 -5.76 1.63 -2.67
C GLN A 116 -4.38 2.28 -2.76
N MET A 117 -3.54 1.83 -3.71
CA MET A 117 -2.22 2.41 -3.92
C MET A 117 -2.31 3.86 -4.41
N LEU A 118 -3.22 4.17 -5.32
CA LEU A 118 -3.47 5.53 -5.80
C LEU A 118 -4.02 6.45 -4.71
N ALA A 119 -4.90 5.93 -3.84
CA ALA A 119 -5.43 6.69 -2.71
C ALA A 119 -4.33 7.12 -1.73
N ASN A 120 -3.28 6.28 -1.59
CA ASN A 120 -2.12 6.57 -0.75
C ASN A 120 -1.05 7.44 -1.45
N LEU A 121 -1.32 7.90 -2.67
CA LEU A 121 -0.44 8.78 -3.44
C LEU A 121 -1.17 10.12 -3.71
N PRO A 122 -1.17 11.05 -2.76
CA PRO A 122 -2.02 12.24 -2.77
C PRO A 122 -1.75 13.21 -3.94
N GLU A 123 -0.64 13.02 -4.66
CA GLU A 123 -0.27 13.87 -5.80
C GLU A 123 -0.76 13.36 -7.16
N VAL A 124 -1.24 12.12 -7.21
CA VAL A 124 -1.63 11.48 -8.47
C VAL A 124 -3.04 11.83 -8.87
N LEU A 125 -3.91 11.98 -7.88
CA LEU A 125 -5.32 12.20 -8.05
C LEU A 125 -5.80 13.43 -7.29
N PRO A 126 -6.85 14.13 -7.76
CA PRO A 126 -7.55 15.10 -6.95
C PRO A 126 -7.98 14.49 -5.60
N GLU A 127 -8.01 15.33 -4.55
CA GLU A 127 -8.31 14.91 -3.17
C GLU A 127 -9.62 14.11 -3.09
N GLU A 128 -10.63 14.52 -3.84
CA GLU A 128 -11.94 13.87 -3.90
C GLU A 128 -11.84 12.43 -4.48
N PHE A 129 -10.91 12.18 -5.39
CA PHE A 129 -10.63 10.83 -5.89
C PHE A 129 -9.88 9.98 -4.85
N ALA A 130 -8.90 10.57 -4.16
CA ALA A 130 -8.14 9.89 -3.14
C ALA A 130 -9.04 9.45 -1.97
N GLU A 131 -9.95 10.31 -1.51
CA GLU A 131 -10.93 9.97 -0.47
C GLU A 131 -11.84 8.81 -0.87
N VAL A 132 -12.38 8.85 -2.08
CA VAL A 132 -13.25 7.78 -2.60
C VAL A 132 -12.49 6.47 -2.75
N LEU A 133 -11.24 6.52 -3.20
CA LEU A 133 -10.41 5.31 -3.39
C LEU A 133 -9.86 4.75 -2.08
N SER A 134 -9.57 5.61 -1.09
CA SER A 134 -9.13 5.15 0.25
C SER A 134 -10.20 4.33 0.97
N ALA A 135 -11.47 4.60 0.66
CA ALA A 135 -12.60 3.81 1.17
C ALA A 135 -12.72 2.41 0.53
N LEU A 136 -11.90 2.07 -0.48
CA LEU A 136 -11.82 0.72 -1.07
C LEU A 136 -11.08 -0.29 -0.17
N HIS A 137 -11.20 -0.18 1.15
CA HIS A 137 -10.70 -1.18 2.10
C HIS A 137 -11.57 -2.44 2.13
N PHE A 138 -11.96 -2.96 0.96
CA PHE A 138 -12.70 -4.20 0.92
C PHE A 138 -11.77 -5.40 0.76
N GLU A 139 -11.93 -6.34 1.65
CA GLU A 139 -11.49 -7.71 1.42
C GLU A 139 -12.27 -8.27 0.23
N ALA A 140 -11.57 -8.68 -0.81
CA ALA A 140 -12.21 -9.41 -1.89
C ALA A 140 -12.84 -10.68 -1.29
N PRO A 141 -14.11 -11.03 -1.63
CA PRO A 141 -14.67 -12.27 -1.13
C PRO A 141 -13.79 -13.44 -1.55
N PRO A 142 -13.61 -14.43 -0.66
CA PRO A 142 -12.75 -15.58 -0.92
C PRO A 142 -13.11 -16.26 -2.25
N MET A 143 -12.09 -16.75 -2.95
CA MET A 143 -12.29 -17.59 -4.13
C MET A 143 -13.04 -18.84 -3.75
N HIS A 144 -13.87 -19.32 -4.68
CA HIS A 144 -14.44 -20.64 -4.55
C HIS A 144 -13.33 -21.70 -4.62
N TYR A 145 -13.41 -22.74 -3.81
CA TYR A 145 -12.39 -23.76 -3.67
C TYR A 145 -12.01 -24.45 -5.01
N SER A 146 -12.95 -24.57 -5.95
CA SER A 146 -12.66 -25.10 -7.28
C SER A 146 -11.57 -24.34 -8.04
N LEU A 147 -11.45 -23.03 -7.82
CA LEU A 147 -10.40 -22.21 -8.44
C LEU A 147 -9.04 -22.45 -7.78
N ILE A 148 -9.04 -22.78 -6.48
CA ILE A 148 -7.82 -23.19 -5.77
C ILE A 148 -7.29 -24.50 -6.34
N ARG A 149 -8.18 -25.49 -6.54
CA ARG A 149 -7.83 -26.77 -7.16
C ARG A 149 -7.26 -26.56 -8.57
N GLU A 150 -7.88 -25.68 -9.38
CA GLU A 150 -7.38 -25.34 -10.72
C GLU A 150 -5.94 -24.81 -10.66
N VAL A 151 -5.64 -23.88 -9.73
CA VAL A 151 -4.27 -23.38 -9.56
C VAL A 151 -3.30 -24.48 -9.17
N PHE A 152 -3.68 -25.39 -8.28
CA PHE A 152 -2.82 -26.50 -7.87
C PHE A 152 -2.58 -27.49 -9.00
N LEU A 153 -3.60 -27.83 -9.76
CA LEU A 153 -3.44 -28.71 -10.92
C LEU A 153 -2.54 -28.08 -12.00
N ASP A 154 -2.68 -26.76 -12.22
CA ASP A 154 -1.83 -26.03 -13.17
C ASP A 154 -0.37 -25.96 -12.73
N GLU A 155 -0.12 -25.74 -11.44
CA GLU A 155 1.22 -25.52 -10.90
C GLU A 155 1.95 -26.80 -10.54
N PHE A 156 1.24 -27.80 -10.00
CA PHE A 156 1.83 -29.02 -9.45
C PHE A 156 1.36 -30.31 -10.15
N GLY A 157 0.32 -30.23 -10.98
CA GLY A 157 -0.32 -31.42 -11.57
C GLY A 157 -1.01 -32.32 -10.54
N ARG A 158 -1.25 -31.82 -9.33
CA ARG A 158 -1.86 -32.52 -8.19
C ARG A 158 -2.82 -31.61 -7.47
N GLU A 159 -3.78 -32.20 -6.76
CA GLU A 159 -4.71 -31.46 -5.91
C GLU A 159 -4.11 -31.15 -4.52
N PRO A 160 -4.63 -30.12 -3.80
CA PRO A 160 -4.13 -29.79 -2.47
C PRO A 160 -4.18 -30.99 -1.50
N GLU A 161 -5.24 -31.81 -1.56
CA GLU A 161 -5.42 -32.98 -0.70
C GLU A 161 -4.41 -34.10 -0.95
N GLU A 162 -3.78 -34.11 -2.11
CA GLU A 162 -2.71 -35.07 -2.46
C GLU A 162 -1.34 -34.57 -1.99
N MET A 163 -1.18 -33.25 -1.86
CA MET A 163 0.07 -32.62 -1.47
C MET A 163 0.21 -32.46 0.04
N PHE A 164 -0.90 -32.21 0.75
CA PHE A 164 -0.90 -31.94 2.18
C PHE A 164 -1.61 -33.04 2.96
N ALA A 165 -1.15 -33.33 4.17
CA ALA A 165 -1.84 -34.22 5.10
C ALA A 165 -3.24 -33.69 5.48
N SER A 166 -3.40 -32.37 5.51
CA SER A 166 -4.69 -31.70 5.60
C SER A 166 -4.59 -30.31 4.97
N PHE A 167 -5.63 -29.91 4.26
CA PHE A 167 -5.77 -28.58 3.64
C PHE A 167 -7.12 -27.98 4.02
N ASN A 168 -7.11 -26.78 4.63
CA ASN A 168 -8.34 -26.09 4.96
C ASN A 168 -8.89 -25.40 3.71
N GLN A 169 -10.04 -25.85 3.23
CA GLN A 169 -10.68 -25.32 2.01
C GLN A 169 -11.15 -23.86 2.17
N GLN A 170 -11.39 -23.43 3.41
CA GLN A 170 -11.73 -22.04 3.70
C GLN A 170 -10.44 -21.24 3.95
N ALA A 171 -10.27 -20.12 3.21
CA ALA A 171 -9.20 -19.18 3.48
C ALA A 171 -9.37 -18.58 4.88
N PHE A 172 -8.27 -18.43 5.62
CA PHE A 172 -8.29 -17.77 6.93
C PHE A 172 -7.86 -16.30 6.85
N ALA A 173 -7.23 -15.90 5.72
CA ALA A 173 -6.85 -14.52 5.47
C ALA A 173 -6.92 -14.18 3.97
N ALA A 174 -7.16 -12.90 3.69
CA ALA A 174 -6.98 -12.34 2.36
C ALA A 174 -5.51 -11.93 2.16
N ALA A 175 -4.99 -12.13 0.96
CA ALA A 175 -3.74 -11.54 0.49
C ALA A 175 -4.05 -10.45 -0.54
N SER A 176 -3.09 -9.54 -0.82
CA SER A 176 -3.28 -8.44 -1.77
C SER A 176 -3.83 -8.90 -3.12
N LEU A 177 -3.27 -9.97 -3.66
CA LEU A 177 -3.62 -10.52 -4.99
C LEU A 177 -4.02 -12.01 -4.92
N GLY A 178 -4.48 -12.47 -3.75
CA GLY A 178 -4.81 -13.87 -3.51
C GLY A 178 -5.50 -14.10 -2.18
N GLN A 179 -5.35 -15.31 -1.66
CA GLN A 179 -5.85 -15.69 -0.34
C GLN A 179 -4.91 -16.69 0.33
N VAL A 180 -5.01 -16.83 1.66
CA VAL A 180 -4.15 -17.68 2.46
C VAL A 180 -4.95 -18.79 3.12
N HIS A 181 -4.48 -20.03 2.95
CA HIS A 181 -5.07 -21.23 3.52
C HIS A 181 -4.14 -21.83 4.56
N ARG A 182 -4.72 -22.43 5.59
CA ARG A 182 -3.97 -23.22 6.55
C ARG A 182 -3.91 -24.67 6.08
N ALA A 183 -2.72 -25.25 6.11
CA ALA A 183 -2.51 -26.64 5.76
C ALA A 183 -1.52 -27.31 6.73
N ARG A 184 -1.41 -28.61 6.64
CA ARG A 184 -0.43 -29.41 7.39
C ARG A 184 0.34 -30.30 6.42
N LEU A 185 1.66 -30.25 6.47
CA LEU A 185 2.51 -31.15 5.70
C LEU A 185 2.42 -32.58 6.24
N HIS A 186 2.78 -33.58 5.43
CA HIS A 186 2.85 -34.97 5.88
C HIS A 186 3.86 -35.17 7.03
N SER A 187 4.84 -34.30 7.18
CA SER A 187 5.74 -34.22 8.35
C SER A 187 5.07 -33.75 9.64
N GLY A 188 3.82 -33.32 9.60
CA GLY A 188 3.07 -32.78 10.73
C GLY A 188 3.22 -31.27 10.94
N VAL A 189 4.07 -30.60 10.18
CA VAL A 189 4.30 -29.14 10.28
C VAL A 189 3.08 -28.36 9.76
N GLU A 190 2.65 -27.35 10.52
CA GLU A 190 1.59 -26.43 10.08
C GLU A 190 2.18 -25.36 9.15
N VAL A 191 1.48 -25.08 8.06
CA VAL A 191 1.90 -24.14 7.04
C VAL A 191 0.77 -23.19 6.64
N ALA A 192 1.18 -21.98 6.22
CA ALA A 192 0.32 -21.01 5.54
C ALA A 192 0.59 -21.13 4.03
N VAL A 193 -0.47 -21.27 3.24
CA VAL A 193 -0.40 -21.44 1.80
C VAL A 193 -1.07 -20.25 1.14
N LYS A 194 -0.27 -19.31 0.62
CA LYS A 194 -0.69 -18.10 -0.09
C LYS A 194 -0.88 -18.46 -1.56
N ILE A 195 -2.07 -18.22 -2.11
CA ILE A 195 -2.45 -18.66 -3.46
C ILE A 195 -3.00 -17.47 -4.23
N GLN A 196 -2.44 -17.20 -5.40
CA GLN A 196 -2.87 -16.10 -6.26
C GLN A 196 -4.24 -16.34 -6.89
N TYR A 197 -4.95 -15.25 -7.13
CA TYR A 197 -6.15 -15.28 -7.98
C TYR A 197 -5.78 -15.69 -9.41
N PRO A 198 -6.51 -16.65 -10.02
CA PRO A 198 -6.23 -17.10 -11.39
C PRO A 198 -6.18 -15.93 -12.38
N GLY A 199 -5.09 -15.86 -13.16
CA GLY A 199 -4.94 -14.87 -14.21
C GLY A 199 -4.65 -13.43 -13.75
N ILE A 200 -4.43 -13.17 -12.45
CA ILE A 200 -4.24 -11.80 -11.91
C ILE A 200 -3.10 -11.05 -12.61
N ALA A 201 -1.97 -11.69 -12.85
CA ALA A 201 -0.82 -11.07 -13.52
C ALA A 201 -1.16 -10.59 -14.96
N ARG A 202 -2.05 -11.30 -15.66
CA ARG A 202 -2.52 -10.89 -17.00
C ARG A 202 -3.51 -9.72 -16.95
N THR A 203 -4.32 -9.64 -15.90
CA THR A 203 -5.33 -8.58 -15.77
C THR A 203 -4.71 -7.26 -15.34
N ILE A 204 -3.62 -7.24 -14.57
CA ILE A 204 -2.95 -6.02 -14.08
C ILE A 204 -2.67 -5.03 -15.23
N LYS A 205 -1.99 -5.48 -16.29
CA LYS A 205 -1.66 -4.62 -17.43
C LYS A 205 -2.90 -4.09 -18.15
N ALA A 206 -3.93 -4.95 -18.31
CA ALA A 206 -5.18 -4.56 -18.95
C ALA A 206 -5.96 -3.56 -18.08
N ASP A 207 -6.01 -3.79 -16.78
CA ASP A 207 -6.72 -2.95 -15.82
C ASP A 207 -6.04 -1.58 -15.69
N LEU A 208 -4.71 -1.52 -15.65
CA LEU A 208 -3.96 -0.26 -15.65
C LEU A 208 -4.12 0.52 -16.96
N ARG A 209 -4.13 -0.17 -18.10
CA ARG A 209 -4.43 0.47 -19.39
C ARG A 209 -5.82 1.08 -19.39
N ASN A 210 -6.80 0.36 -18.88
CA ASN A 210 -8.16 0.85 -18.74
C ASN A 210 -8.24 2.05 -17.78
N LEU A 211 -7.51 1.99 -16.65
CA LEU A 211 -7.41 3.10 -15.72
C LEU A 211 -6.78 4.35 -16.36
N ARG A 212 -5.69 4.19 -17.14
CA ARG A 212 -5.09 5.30 -17.90
C ARG A 212 -6.10 5.95 -18.86
N LEU A 213 -6.92 5.15 -19.53
CA LEU A 213 -8.00 5.67 -20.39
C LEU A 213 -9.07 6.42 -19.61
N LEU A 214 -9.44 5.93 -18.42
CA LEU A 214 -10.39 6.62 -17.52
C LEU A 214 -9.85 7.94 -16.99
N LEU A 215 -8.56 8.02 -16.73
CA LEU A 215 -7.88 9.23 -16.27
C LEU A 215 -7.53 10.20 -17.40
N GLN A 216 -7.70 9.81 -18.67
CA GLN A 216 -7.37 10.63 -19.83
C GLN A 216 -8.00 12.04 -19.83
N PRO A 217 -9.21 12.30 -19.28
CA PRO A 217 -9.71 13.66 -19.15
C PRO A 217 -8.81 14.59 -18.31
N LEU A 218 -7.92 14.02 -17.50
CA LEU A 218 -6.91 14.77 -16.74
C LEU A 218 -5.66 15.15 -17.56
N CYS A 219 -5.56 14.69 -18.83
CA CYS A 219 -4.40 14.95 -19.69
C CYS A 219 -4.18 16.45 -20.00
N LEU A 220 -5.19 17.28 -19.78
CA LEU A 220 -5.10 18.73 -19.92
C LEU A 220 -4.51 19.42 -18.67
N THR A 221 -4.23 18.67 -17.60
CA THR A 221 -3.57 19.18 -16.42
C THR A 221 -2.06 19.14 -16.58
N GLU A 222 -1.33 20.06 -15.98
CA GLU A 222 0.14 20.07 -15.97
C GLU A 222 0.75 18.82 -15.30
N ASP A 223 -0.07 18.07 -14.55
CA ASP A 223 0.34 16.90 -13.78
C ASP A 223 0.18 15.57 -14.49
N TRP A 224 -0.29 15.58 -15.75
CA TRP A 224 -0.57 14.33 -16.46
C TRP A 224 0.64 13.41 -16.60
N GLN A 225 1.83 13.95 -16.93
CA GLN A 225 3.04 13.15 -17.04
C GLN A 225 3.40 12.50 -15.69
N ASN A 226 3.36 13.26 -14.61
CA ASN A 226 3.60 12.75 -13.27
C ASN A 226 2.58 11.64 -12.88
N THR A 227 1.32 11.77 -13.29
CA THR A 227 0.31 10.73 -13.10
C THR A 227 0.67 9.45 -13.86
N LEU A 228 1.15 9.56 -15.11
CA LEU A 228 1.57 8.41 -15.92
C LEU A 228 2.78 7.71 -15.32
N ASP A 229 3.77 8.46 -14.85
CA ASP A 229 4.99 7.92 -14.24
C ASP A 229 4.64 7.12 -12.96
N LYS A 230 3.78 7.66 -12.13
CA LYS A 230 3.30 6.97 -10.92
C LYS A 230 2.43 5.74 -11.22
N LEU A 231 1.64 5.77 -12.29
CA LEU A 231 0.92 4.58 -12.74
C LEU A 231 1.89 3.49 -13.25
N ALA A 232 3.01 3.88 -13.85
CA ALA A 232 4.05 2.92 -14.24
C ALA A 232 4.75 2.31 -13.01
N ASP A 233 5.03 3.10 -11.97
CA ASP A 233 5.56 2.60 -10.70
C ASP A 233 4.59 1.62 -10.03
N ILE A 234 3.29 1.94 -9.99
CA ILE A 234 2.25 1.04 -9.46
C ILE A 234 2.19 -0.26 -10.27
N GLU A 235 2.29 -0.18 -11.62
CA GLU A 235 2.35 -1.37 -12.47
C GLU A 235 3.51 -2.28 -12.08
N GLN A 236 4.69 -1.70 -11.93
CA GLN A 236 5.89 -2.44 -11.54
C GLN A 236 5.72 -3.11 -10.16
N MET A 237 5.20 -2.37 -9.18
CA MET A 237 4.95 -2.91 -7.83
C MET A 237 3.97 -4.09 -7.84
N LEU A 238 2.86 -3.95 -8.57
CA LEU A 238 1.86 -5.01 -8.66
C LEU A 238 2.40 -6.25 -9.37
N LEU A 239 3.23 -6.06 -10.40
CA LEU A 239 3.88 -7.18 -11.08
C LEU A 239 4.88 -7.90 -10.16
N MET A 240 5.59 -7.18 -9.30
CA MET A 240 6.45 -7.79 -8.27
C MET A 240 5.62 -8.62 -7.28
N GLU A 241 4.47 -8.12 -6.82
CA GLU A 241 3.56 -8.85 -5.93
C GLU A 241 2.95 -10.11 -6.58
N THR A 242 3.05 -10.29 -7.89
CA THR A 242 2.60 -11.51 -8.58
C THR A 242 3.69 -12.58 -8.75
N ASP A 243 4.89 -12.34 -8.27
CA ASP A 243 6.00 -13.29 -8.37
C ASP A 243 6.35 -13.88 -6.99
N TYR A 244 5.69 -14.98 -6.63
CA TYR A 244 5.90 -15.62 -5.33
C TYR A 244 7.24 -16.37 -5.24
N GLU A 245 7.90 -16.71 -6.35
CA GLU A 245 9.27 -17.22 -6.32
C GLU A 245 10.25 -16.13 -5.89
N GLN A 246 10.05 -14.89 -6.37
CA GLN A 246 10.84 -13.74 -5.93
C GLN A 246 10.58 -13.43 -4.44
N GLU A 247 9.32 -13.43 -4.00
CA GLU A 247 8.94 -13.22 -2.59
C GLU A 247 9.58 -14.30 -1.69
N ALA A 248 9.55 -15.57 -2.10
CA ALA A 248 10.21 -16.67 -1.41
C ALA A 248 11.72 -16.44 -1.26
N GLY A 249 12.37 -15.97 -2.33
CA GLY A 249 13.80 -15.66 -2.33
C GLY A 249 14.15 -14.52 -1.37
N PHE A 250 13.33 -13.47 -1.31
CA PHE A 250 13.49 -12.38 -0.35
C PHE A 250 13.25 -12.84 1.08
N SER A 251 12.20 -13.62 1.32
CA SER A 251 11.89 -14.18 2.64
C SER A 251 13.02 -15.02 3.20
N GLU A 252 13.58 -15.95 2.41
CA GLU A 252 14.69 -16.79 2.85
C GLU A 252 15.98 -16.00 3.12
N LYS A 253 16.31 -15.01 2.30
CA LYS A 253 17.46 -14.13 2.56
C LYS A 253 17.27 -13.33 3.85
N ALA A 254 16.07 -12.76 4.07
CA ALA A 254 15.76 -12.03 5.30
C ALA A 254 15.80 -12.98 6.51
N ARG A 255 15.30 -14.20 6.39
CA ARG A 255 15.30 -15.21 7.47
C ARG A 255 16.70 -15.51 7.99
N LEU A 256 17.69 -15.53 7.10
CA LEU A 256 19.09 -15.80 7.46
C LEU A 256 19.75 -14.66 8.26
N LEU A 257 19.16 -13.48 8.31
CA LEU A 257 19.67 -12.35 9.09
C LEU A 257 19.36 -12.45 10.59
N PHE A 258 18.35 -13.24 10.97
CA PHE A 258 17.87 -13.29 12.34
C PHE A 258 18.22 -14.62 13.01
N THR A 259 18.73 -14.51 14.23
CA THR A 259 18.95 -15.63 15.14
C THR A 259 17.76 -15.75 16.10
N VAL A 260 17.73 -16.82 16.88
CA VAL A 260 16.70 -17.03 17.92
C VAL A 260 16.71 -15.90 18.97
N ASP A 261 17.91 -15.38 19.28
CA ASP A 261 18.09 -14.32 20.30
C ASP A 261 17.54 -12.96 19.84
N ASP A 262 17.41 -12.73 18.54
CA ASP A 262 16.88 -11.49 17.98
C ASP A 262 15.38 -11.33 18.23
N ARG A 263 14.69 -12.40 18.58
CA ARG A 263 13.23 -12.44 18.77
C ARG A 263 12.41 -11.96 17.59
N VAL A 264 13.01 -11.98 16.40
CA VAL A 264 12.35 -11.74 15.11
C VAL A 264 12.25 -13.09 14.39
N ALA A 265 11.05 -13.41 13.92
CA ALA A 265 10.77 -14.64 13.19
C ALA A 265 10.39 -14.31 11.75
N VAL A 266 11.14 -14.86 10.80
CA VAL A 266 10.73 -14.88 9.39
C VAL A 266 10.40 -16.34 9.07
N PRO A 267 9.19 -16.64 8.55
CA PRO A 267 8.75 -18.01 8.34
C PRO A 267 9.63 -18.70 7.30
N ARG A 268 9.93 -19.97 7.54
CA ARG A 268 10.65 -20.83 6.57
C ARG A 268 9.77 -21.02 5.33
N VAL A 269 10.37 -20.93 4.14
CA VAL A 269 9.71 -21.28 2.89
C VAL A 269 9.86 -22.76 2.59
N TYR A 270 8.80 -23.40 2.13
CA TYR A 270 8.79 -24.78 1.67
C TYR A 270 8.77 -24.83 0.14
N GLY A 271 9.96 -24.84 -0.47
CA GLY A 271 10.12 -24.75 -1.92
C GLY A 271 9.41 -25.86 -2.72
N GLU A 272 9.36 -27.10 -2.19
CA GLU A 272 8.63 -28.23 -2.82
C GLU A 272 7.11 -27.99 -2.92
N TYR A 273 6.58 -27.06 -2.10
CA TYR A 273 5.17 -26.66 -2.04
C TYR A 273 4.98 -25.22 -2.50
N SER A 274 5.95 -24.66 -3.21
CA SER A 274 5.92 -23.26 -3.67
C SER A 274 6.27 -23.17 -5.15
N THR A 275 5.60 -22.26 -5.83
CA THR A 275 5.77 -21.95 -7.26
C THR A 275 5.55 -20.46 -7.48
N LYS A 276 5.54 -20.01 -8.72
CA LYS A 276 5.25 -18.61 -9.06
C LYS A 276 3.90 -18.12 -8.55
N ARG A 277 2.88 -19.01 -8.41
CA ARG A 277 1.51 -18.65 -8.01
C ARG A 277 1.10 -19.20 -6.63
N VAL A 278 1.90 -20.01 -6.01
CA VAL A 278 1.66 -20.62 -4.69
C VAL A 278 2.89 -20.43 -3.83
N LEU A 279 2.74 -19.80 -2.65
CA LEU A 279 3.82 -19.66 -1.68
C LEU A 279 3.42 -20.35 -0.38
N THR A 280 4.19 -21.37 0.00
CA THR A 280 3.96 -22.13 1.23
C THR A 280 5.06 -21.81 2.24
N THR A 281 4.66 -21.28 3.38
CA THR A 281 5.56 -20.89 4.47
C THR A 281 5.15 -21.55 5.78
N GLU A 282 6.05 -21.57 6.74
CA GLU A 282 5.74 -21.92 8.12
C GLU A 282 4.59 -21.08 8.65
N TYR A 283 3.64 -21.71 9.36
CA TYR A 283 2.57 -20.98 10.02
C TYR A 283 3.04 -20.41 11.35
N LEU A 284 3.17 -19.09 11.44
CA LEU A 284 3.50 -18.40 12.69
C LEU A 284 2.22 -18.16 13.51
N ARG A 285 2.25 -18.59 14.78
CA ARG A 285 1.12 -18.41 15.71
C ARG A 285 1.21 -17.06 16.39
N GLY A 286 0.14 -16.30 16.35
CA GLY A 286 0.04 -14.98 16.96
C GLY A 286 -1.15 -14.23 16.40
N CYS A 287 -1.17 -12.93 16.59
CA CYS A 287 -2.23 -12.04 16.13
C CYS A 287 -1.67 -10.83 15.37
N HIS A 288 -2.49 -10.15 14.60
CA HIS A 288 -2.14 -8.90 13.96
C HIS A 288 -2.29 -7.70 14.92
N LEU A 289 -1.83 -6.52 14.48
CA LEU A 289 -1.77 -5.31 15.31
C LEU A 289 -3.12 -4.97 15.97
N ASP A 290 -4.23 -5.03 15.24
CA ASP A 290 -5.54 -4.63 15.79
C ASP A 290 -6.02 -5.60 16.86
N GLU A 291 -5.82 -6.89 16.67
CA GLU A 291 -6.12 -7.93 17.67
C GLU A 291 -5.19 -7.78 18.88
N PHE A 292 -3.89 -7.51 18.65
CA PHE A 292 -2.94 -7.24 19.73
C PHE A 292 -3.37 -6.03 20.57
N LEU A 293 -3.72 -4.91 19.91
CA LEU A 293 -4.17 -3.70 20.61
C LEU A 293 -5.50 -3.89 21.34
N ALA A 294 -6.38 -4.73 20.82
CA ALA A 294 -7.64 -5.07 21.49
C ALA A 294 -7.46 -5.81 22.83
N THR A 295 -6.28 -6.42 23.05
CA THR A 295 -5.93 -7.03 24.35
C THR A 295 -5.50 -6.01 25.41
N ASP A 296 -5.49 -4.71 25.10
CA ASP A 296 -4.97 -3.61 25.93
C ASP A 296 -3.57 -3.91 26.51
N PRO A 297 -2.57 -4.12 25.65
CA PRO A 297 -1.23 -4.51 26.09
C PRO A 297 -0.56 -3.43 26.94
N SER A 298 0.21 -3.86 27.95
CA SER A 298 1.02 -2.94 28.77
C SER A 298 2.00 -2.13 27.93
N GLN A 299 2.44 -0.97 28.47
CA GLN A 299 3.42 -0.14 27.78
C GLN A 299 4.74 -0.90 27.52
N GLU A 300 5.15 -1.78 28.42
CA GLU A 300 6.34 -2.62 28.25
C GLU A 300 6.22 -3.53 27.02
N LYS A 301 5.05 -4.16 26.80
CA LYS A 301 4.79 -4.97 25.61
C LYS A 301 4.79 -4.13 24.33
N ARG A 302 4.22 -2.93 24.37
CA ARG A 302 4.23 -1.99 23.25
C ARG A 302 5.67 -1.56 22.90
N ASP A 303 6.47 -1.22 23.90
CA ASP A 303 7.87 -0.84 23.77
C ASP A 303 8.72 -2.01 23.23
N HIS A 304 8.48 -3.22 23.73
CA HIS A 304 9.12 -4.44 23.26
C HIS A 304 8.90 -4.67 21.75
N PHE A 305 7.66 -4.66 21.30
CA PHE A 305 7.37 -4.89 19.88
C PHE A 305 7.79 -3.73 18.99
N THR A 306 7.79 -2.49 19.49
CA THR A 306 8.36 -1.35 18.76
C THR A 306 9.87 -1.50 18.58
N THR A 307 10.57 -2.02 19.59
CA THR A 307 11.99 -2.35 19.50
C THR A 307 12.24 -3.43 18.44
N LEU A 308 11.50 -4.54 18.50
CA LEU A 308 11.64 -5.63 17.53
C LEU A 308 11.33 -5.19 16.09
N LEU A 309 10.28 -4.39 15.90
CA LEU A 309 9.94 -3.83 14.59
C LEU A 309 11.09 -2.96 14.05
N THR A 310 11.67 -2.12 14.91
CA THR A 310 12.78 -1.26 14.52
C THR A 310 14.03 -2.07 14.17
N VAL A 311 14.37 -3.09 14.97
CA VAL A 311 15.49 -4.02 14.69
C VAL A 311 15.25 -4.75 13.38
N ALA A 312 14.07 -5.36 13.20
CA ALA A 312 13.74 -6.11 12.00
C ALA A 312 13.88 -5.26 10.74
N THR A 313 13.32 -4.05 10.79
CA THR A 313 13.33 -3.10 9.69
C THR A 313 14.75 -2.62 9.36
N PHE A 314 15.51 -2.21 10.38
CA PHE A 314 16.86 -1.69 10.17
C PHE A 314 17.85 -2.76 9.75
N ARG A 315 17.75 -3.98 10.27
CA ARG A 315 18.63 -5.06 9.87
C ARG A 315 18.49 -5.39 8.39
N VAL A 316 17.27 -5.54 7.91
CA VAL A 316 17.01 -5.76 6.48
C VAL A 316 17.51 -4.58 5.64
N TYR A 317 17.23 -3.36 6.09
CA TYR A 317 17.63 -2.14 5.39
C TYR A 317 19.16 -1.99 5.29
N TYR A 318 19.91 -2.16 6.37
CA TYR A 318 21.35 -1.96 6.39
C TYR A 318 22.18 -3.12 5.87
N GLN A 319 21.70 -4.37 6.02
CA GLN A 319 22.48 -5.54 5.59
C GLN A 319 22.15 -5.99 4.17
N LEU A 320 20.92 -5.80 3.71
CA LEU A 320 20.49 -6.22 2.38
C LEU A 320 20.30 -5.05 1.42
N HIS A 321 20.35 -3.82 1.90
CA HIS A 321 20.04 -2.61 1.15
C HIS A 321 18.64 -2.67 0.51
N TRP A 322 17.64 -3.06 1.31
CA TRP A 322 16.27 -3.17 0.87
C TRP A 322 15.35 -2.19 1.60
N PHE A 323 14.48 -1.54 0.83
CA PHE A 323 13.29 -0.93 1.40
C PHE A 323 12.24 -2.01 1.62
N PHE A 324 11.80 -2.14 2.84
CA PHE A 324 10.60 -2.87 3.20
C PHE A 324 9.40 -1.97 2.84
N ALA A 325 8.99 -2.00 1.57
CA ALA A 325 8.17 -0.94 0.98
C ALA A 325 6.68 -1.01 1.31
N ASP A 326 6.23 -2.05 2.01
CA ASP A 326 4.85 -2.15 2.53
C ASP A 326 4.83 -2.43 4.04
N PRO A 327 5.08 -1.41 4.89
CA PRO A 327 5.00 -1.54 6.35
C PRO A 327 3.54 -1.64 6.84
N HIS A 328 2.71 -2.41 6.13
CA HIS A 328 1.32 -2.64 6.50
C HIS A 328 1.25 -3.52 7.76
N PRO A 329 0.38 -3.21 8.74
CA PRO A 329 0.25 -4.01 9.96
C PRO A 329 -0.05 -5.49 9.71
N GLY A 330 -0.71 -5.84 8.62
CA GLY A 330 -1.00 -7.22 8.20
C GLY A 330 0.24 -8.04 7.84
N ASN A 331 1.40 -7.41 7.64
CA ASN A 331 2.66 -8.08 7.32
C ASN A 331 3.45 -8.52 8.58
N PHE A 332 2.88 -8.27 9.77
CA PHE A 332 3.51 -8.56 11.05
C PHE A 332 2.60 -9.39 11.95
N ILE A 333 3.20 -10.37 12.66
CA ILE A 333 2.53 -11.22 13.64
C ILE A 333 3.13 -10.99 15.03
N PHE A 334 2.28 -10.58 15.97
CA PHE A 334 2.63 -10.47 17.39
C PHE A 334 2.49 -11.86 18.01
N MET A 335 3.60 -12.57 18.18
CA MET A 335 3.60 -13.95 18.62
C MET A 335 3.41 -14.06 20.13
N GLU A 336 2.75 -15.14 20.59
CA GLU A 336 2.46 -15.38 22.00
C GLU A 336 3.73 -15.51 22.86
N ASP A 337 4.83 -16.01 22.28
CA ASP A 337 6.12 -16.15 22.93
C ASP A 337 6.95 -14.85 22.96
N GLY A 338 6.37 -13.74 22.50
CA GLY A 338 6.98 -12.41 22.48
C GLY A 338 7.91 -12.17 21.30
N ARG A 339 7.95 -13.04 20.29
CA ARG A 339 8.64 -12.79 19.02
C ARG A 339 7.76 -11.94 18.09
N LEU A 340 8.41 -11.19 17.20
CA LEU A 340 7.74 -10.50 16.10
C LEU A 340 7.93 -11.31 14.81
N GLY A 341 6.85 -11.80 14.24
CA GLY A 341 6.83 -12.43 12.92
C GLY A 341 6.80 -11.39 11.80
N VAL A 342 7.63 -11.55 10.77
CA VAL A 342 7.62 -10.76 9.52
C VAL A 342 7.28 -11.70 8.39
N ILE A 343 6.09 -11.58 7.81
CA ILE A 343 5.49 -12.64 6.98
C ILE A 343 5.34 -12.30 5.49
N ASP A 344 5.59 -11.07 5.07
CA ASP A 344 5.42 -10.64 3.68
C ASP A 344 6.63 -9.84 3.20
N PHE A 345 7.22 -10.25 2.09
CA PHE A 345 8.35 -9.60 1.40
C PHE A 345 8.03 -9.29 -0.07
N GLY A 346 6.77 -9.40 -0.48
CA GLY A 346 6.33 -9.22 -1.86
C GLY A 346 6.59 -7.82 -2.40
N CYS A 347 6.51 -6.79 -1.56
CA CYS A 347 6.81 -5.41 -1.94
C CYS A 347 8.20 -4.97 -1.43
N THR A 348 9.24 -5.75 -1.73
CA THR A 348 10.62 -5.42 -1.38
C THR A 348 11.33 -4.75 -2.56
N ARG A 349 11.91 -3.56 -2.33
CA ARG A 349 12.71 -2.86 -3.33
C ARG A 349 14.18 -2.87 -2.96
N ILE A 350 15.00 -3.36 -3.87
CA ILE A 350 16.46 -3.27 -3.77
C ILE A 350 16.87 -1.81 -4.03
N ILE A 351 17.66 -1.26 -3.13
CA ILE A 351 18.23 0.08 -3.24
C ILE A 351 19.47 -0.03 -4.14
N THR A 352 19.57 0.84 -5.15
CA THR A 352 20.75 0.86 -6.02
C THR A 352 21.98 1.34 -5.25
N ASP A 353 23.19 0.98 -5.70
CA ASP A 353 24.42 1.44 -5.06
C ASP A 353 24.55 2.98 -5.07
N GLU A 354 24.00 3.63 -6.08
CA GLU A 354 23.98 5.09 -6.18
C GLU A 354 23.04 5.70 -5.15
N ASP A 355 21.79 5.20 -5.05
CA ASP A 355 20.81 5.63 -4.05
C ASP A 355 21.31 5.35 -2.64
N TRP A 356 21.96 4.18 -2.44
CA TRP A 356 22.50 3.81 -1.14
C TRP A 356 23.58 4.79 -0.68
N ARG A 357 24.47 5.18 -1.58
CA ARG A 357 25.49 6.21 -1.27
C ARG A 357 24.86 7.54 -0.88
N LEU A 358 23.85 8.01 -1.63
CA LEU A 358 23.14 9.25 -1.28
C LEU A 358 22.46 9.17 0.10
N ILE A 359 21.82 8.05 0.40
CA ILE A 359 21.20 7.81 1.71
C ILE A 359 22.24 7.89 2.82
N ARG A 360 23.37 7.21 2.65
CA ARG A 360 24.43 7.19 3.67
C ARG A 360 25.10 8.55 3.86
N GLU A 361 25.33 9.29 2.80
CA GLU A 361 25.82 10.67 2.87
C GLU A 361 24.82 11.57 3.59
N LEU A 362 23.52 11.41 3.34
CA LEU A 362 22.48 12.19 4.02
C LEU A 362 22.41 11.87 5.52
N GLU A 363 22.48 10.59 5.89
CA GLU A 363 22.52 10.17 7.29
C GLU A 363 23.75 10.73 8.01
N GLN A 364 24.91 10.67 7.38
CA GLN A 364 26.15 11.21 7.94
C GLN A 364 26.06 12.73 8.14
N ALA A 365 25.62 13.47 7.11
CA ALA A 365 25.46 14.93 7.21
C ALA A 365 24.49 15.32 8.33
N ASN A 366 23.43 14.53 8.55
CA ASN A 366 22.49 14.75 9.64
C ASN A 366 23.13 14.48 11.02
N LEU A 367 23.89 13.39 11.17
CA LEU A 367 24.58 13.05 12.43
C LEU A 367 25.66 14.08 12.79
N GLU A 368 26.39 14.55 11.79
CA GLU A 368 27.44 15.57 11.96
C GLU A 368 26.88 16.98 12.05
N ARG A 369 25.58 17.16 11.80
CA ARG A 369 24.89 18.48 11.72
C ARG A 369 25.51 19.41 10.67
N ASP A 370 26.02 18.83 9.57
CA ASP A 370 26.50 19.58 8.42
C ASP A 370 25.31 19.99 7.52
N GLU A 371 24.77 21.18 7.80
CA GLU A 371 23.61 21.72 7.07
C GLU A 371 23.92 21.94 5.58
N ALA A 372 25.14 22.32 5.22
CA ALA A 372 25.50 22.58 3.83
C ALA A 372 25.55 21.29 3.02
N ALA A 373 26.19 20.24 3.56
CA ALA A 373 26.18 18.91 2.95
C ALA A 373 24.75 18.36 2.88
N PHE A 374 23.99 18.44 3.96
CA PHE A 374 22.62 18.00 4.05
C PHE A 374 21.73 18.61 2.94
N ASN A 375 21.80 19.94 2.77
CA ASN A 375 21.02 20.64 1.75
C ASN A 375 21.42 20.23 0.31
N ARG A 376 22.72 20.06 0.03
CA ARG A 376 23.21 19.60 -1.28
C ARG A 376 22.70 18.20 -1.61
N ILE A 377 22.73 17.29 -0.62
CA ILE A 377 22.32 15.90 -0.80
C ILE A 377 20.80 15.81 -0.99
N ILE A 378 20.02 16.57 -0.22
CA ILE A 378 18.57 16.64 -0.40
C ILE A 378 18.23 17.14 -1.81
N ALA A 379 18.86 18.20 -2.27
CA ALA A 379 18.64 18.72 -3.61
C ALA A 379 18.91 17.65 -4.67
N LYS A 380 20.03 16.92 -4.54
CA LYS A 380 20.37 15.82 -5.46
C LYS A 380 19.40 14.64 -5.38
N ALA A 381 18.97 14.25 -4.17
CA ALA A 381 18.10 13.09 -3.96
C ALA A 381 16.64 13.34 -4.35
N CYS A 382 16.16 14.57 -4.30
CA CYS A 382 14.77 14.93 -4.55
C CYS A 382 14.50 15.48 -5.96
N LEU A 383 15.54 15.83 -6.72
CA LEU A 383 15.40 16.36 -8.06
C LEU A 383 15.68 15.25 -9.09
N PHE A 384 14.68 14.97 -9.92
CA PHE A 384 14.79 13.94 -10.95
C PHE A 384 15.54 14.44 -12.19
N ASP A 385 15.27 15.69 -12.64
CA ASP A 385 15.84 16.28 -13.85
C ASP A 385 16.81 17.43 -13.57
N GLY A 386 17.32 17.49 -12.35
CA GLY A 386 18.44 18.28 -11.90
C GLY A 386 18.56 19.74 -12.30
N PRO A 387 17.72 20.70 -11.92
CA PRO A 387 18.27 22.03 -11.76
C PRO A 387 19.30 22.00 -10.63
N GLU A 388 20.44 22.57 -10.87
CA GLU A 388 21.58 22.60 -9.96
C GLU A 388 21.23 23.29 -8.62
N GLU A 389 20.16 24.08 -8.59
CA GLU A 389 19.66 24.77 -7.39
C GLU A 389 18.17 24.51 -7.18
N MET A 390 17.84 23.94 -6.05
CA MET A 390 16.45 23.80 -5.59
C MET A 390 15.94 25.16 -5.12
N GLU A 391 14.71 25.53 -5.53
CA GLU A 391 14.03 26.72 -5.03
C GLU A 391 14.07 26.76 -3.48
N PRO A 392 14.46 27.90 -2.86
CA PRO A 392 14.64 27.97 -1.39
C PRO A 392 13.42 27.54 -0.58
N GLU A 393 12.22 27.88 -1.04
CA GLU A 393 10.98 27.49 -0.36
C GLU A 393 10.74 25.97 -0.46
N ARG A 394 11.02 25.38 -1.63
CA ARG A 394 10.93 23.92 -1.82
C ARG A 394 11.93 23.20 -0.94
N LEU A 395 13.18 23.66 -0.90
CA LEU A 395 14.22 23.10 -0.04
C LEU A 395 13.81 23.17 1.43
N LYS A 396 13.26 24.30 1.89
CA LYS A 396 12.79 24.49 3.25
C LYS A 396 11.73 23.46 3.65
N VAL A 397 10.73 23.25 2.81
CA VAL A 397 9.64 22.32 3.10
C VAL A 397 10.12 20.86 3.07
N ILE A 398 10.90 20.46 2.07
CA ILE A 398 11.45 19.11 1.99
C ILE A 398 12.38 18.85 3.19
N ARG A 399 13.25 19.80 3.52
CA ARG A 399 14.15 19.72 4.66
C ARG A 399 13.41 19.50 5.98
N ALA A 400 12.29 20.21 6.21
CA ALA A 400 11.48 20.03 7.40
C ALA A 400 10.97 18.59 7.53
N GLY A 401 10.51 17.98 6.44
CA GLY A 401 10.07 16.57 6.43
C GLY A 401 11.21 15.59 6.66
N VAL A 402 12.37 15.83 6.04
CA VAL A 402 13.54 14.96 6.23
C VAL A 402 14.10 15.08 7.66
N TYR A 403 14.15 16.28 8.23
CA TYR A 403 14.56 16.46 9.64
C TYR A 403 13.59 15.79 10.61
N TRP A 404 12.29 15.93 10.41
CA TRP A 404 11.31 15.21 11.20
C TRP A 404 11.55 13.70 11.16
N ASN A 405 11.77 13.16 9.95
CA ASN A 405 12.05 11.75 9.77
C ASN A 405 13.31 11.31 10.55
N MET A 406 14.36 12.14 10.53
CA MET A 406 15.67 11.83 11.13
C MET A 406 15.78 12.23 12.61
N GLU A 407 14.78 12.88 13.18
CA GLU A 407 14.76 13.29 14.60
C GLU A 407 15.02 12.12 15.58
N PRO A 408 14.41 10.91 15.39
CA PRO A 408 14.67 9.78 16.26
C PRO A 408 16.13 9.30 16.30
N TRP A 409 16.90 9.53 15.22
CA TRP A 409 18.33 9.18 15.18
C TRP A 409 19.21 10.08 16.04
N LEU A 410 18.74 11.29 16.35
CA LEU A 410 19.50 12.27 17.12
C LEU A 410 19.18 12.22 18.61
N LYS A 411 18.03 11.64 19.00
CA LYS A 411 17.60 11.58 20.40
C LYS A 411 18.27 10.43 21.14
N GLU A 412 18.95 10.74 22.23
CA GLU A 412 19.48 9.75 23.17
C GLU A 412 18.37 9.19 24.07
N GLY A 413 18.48 7.92 24.45
CA GLY A 413 17.51 7.22 25.27
C GLY A 413 16.24 6.81 24.49
N LEU A 414 15.14 6.69 25.20
CA LEU A 414 13.86 6.27 24.65
C LEU A 414 13.25 7.36 23.77
N PHE A 415 12.91 7.01 22.54
CA PHE A 415 12.08 7.81 21.66
C PHE A 415 10.64 7.34 21.76
N ASP A 416 9.71 8.28 22.00
CA ASP A 416 8.28 8.00 22.12
C ASP A 416 7.58 8.21 20.76
N PHE A 417 7.25 7.12 20.08
CA PHE A 417 6.49 7.17 18.83
C PHE A 417 4.99 7.38 19.05
N GLY A 418 4.48 7.24 20.27
CA GLY A 418 3.12 7.56 20.65
C GLY A 418 2.88 9.06 20.83
N ASP A 419 3.92 9.90 20.77
CA ASP A 419 3.80 11.35 20.85
C ASP A 419 2.98 11.88 19.65
N ARG A 420 1.84 12.47 19.97
CA ARG A 420 0.92 13.01 18.97
C ARG A 420 1.51 14.23 18.25
N GLU A 421 2.24 15.09 18.96
CA GLU A 421 2.83 16.31 18.37
C GLU A 421 3.89 15.94 17.34
N PHE A 422 4.78 15.00 17.68
CA PHE A 422 5.76 14.46 16.73
C PHE A 422 5.09 13.89 15.50
N PHE A 423 4.08 13.03 15.68
CA PHE A 423 3.40 12.39 14.55
C PHE A 423 2.69 13.40 13.65
N MET A 424 1.97 14.36 14.23
CA MET A 424 1.24 15.39 13.47
C MET A 424 2.17 16.30 12.70
N ARG A 425 3.35 16.68 13.23
CA ARG A 425 4.36 17.44 12.47
C ARG A 425 4.76 16.74 11.17
N GLY A 426 4.89 15.41 11.20
CA GLY A 426 5.17 14.63 10.00
C GLY A 426 4.02 14.65 9.00
N ILE A 427 2.79 14.47 9.47
CA ILE A 427 1.59 14.56 8.64
C ILE A 427 1.47 15.94 8.00
N ASP A 428 1.62 17.01 8.78
CA ASP A 428 1.55 18.40 8.28
C ASP A 428 2.62 18.67 7.21
N SER A 429 3.85 18.16 7.43
CA SER A 429 4.93 18.25 6.44
C SER A 429 4.59 17.50 5.15
N LEU A 430 4.03 16.29 5.25
CA LEU A 430 3.61 15.51 4.09
C LEU A 430 2.49 16.22 3.32
N ILE A 431 1.49 16.75 4.02
CA ILE A 431 0.38 17.52 3.41
C ILE A 431 0.93 18.77 2.71
N GLU A 432 1.86 19.50 3.35
CA GLU A 432 2.45 20.70 2.75
C GLU A 432 3.26 20.37 1.49
N MET A 433 4.13 19.35 1.55
CA MET A 433 4.87 18.87 0.38
C MET A 433 3.94 18.48 -0.76
N THR A 434 2.89 17.75 -0.45
CA THR A 434 1.88 17.30 -1.41
C THR A 434 1.14 18.48 -2.04
N ARG A 435 0.60 19.40 -1.22
CA ARG A 435 -0.14 20.58 -1.70
C ARG A 435 0.70 21.48 -2.59
N LYS A 436 1.99 21.63 -2.26
CA LYS A 436 2.94 22.44 -3.04
C LYS A 436 3.58 21.65 -4.19
N ARG A 437 3.26 20.37 -4.35
CA ARG A 437 3.81 19.48 -5.39
C ARG A 437 5.33 19.38 -5.39
N TYR A 438 5.91 19.41 -4.20
CA TYR A 438 7.37 19.38 -4.02
C TYR A 438 7.97 17.97 -4.04
N THR A 439 7.15 16.94 -4.04
CA THR A 439 7.57 15.52 -4.07
C THR A 439 7.73 15.00 -5.51
N ARG A 440 7.63 15.86 -6.51
CA ARG A 440 7.88 15.50 -7.91
C ARG A 440 9.35 15.14 -8.10
N GLY A 441 9.59 14.01 -8.72
CA GLY A 441 10.86 13.68 -9.33
C GLY A 441 11.47 12.38 -8.85
N SER A 442 12.12 12.31 -7.72
CA SER A 442 12.95 11.14 -7.39
C SER A 442 12.17 9.90 -6.97
N PRO A 443 12.33 8.75 -7.66
CA PRO A 443 11.81 7.47 -7.20
C PRO A 443 12.31 7.09 -5.79
N LEU A 444 13.57 7.40 -5.49
CA LEU A 444 14.16 7.18 -4.17
C LEU A 444 13.36 7.88 -3.07
N TYR A 445 12.99 9.14 -3.29
CA TYR A 445 12.23 9.93 -2.33
C TYR A 445 10.84 9.34 -2.09
N LEU A 446 10.15 8.90 -3.15
CA LEU A 446 8.84 8.26 -3.05
C LEU A 446 8.89 6.98 -2.19
N TRP A 447 9.86 6.10 -2.45
CA TRP A 447 10.01 4.84 -1.73
C TRP A 447 10.46 5.04 -0.29
N SER A 448 11.40 5.96 -0.08
CA SER A 448 11.89 6.35 1.24
C SER A 448 10.76 6.91 2.11
N ASN A 449 9.95 7.82 1.57
CA ASN A 449 8.80 8.37 2.28
C ASN A 449 7.79 7.28 2.66
N ARG A 450 7.45 6.39 1.74
CA ARG A 450 6.51 5.31 2.00
C ARG A 450 6.99 4.38 3.12
N PHE A 451 8.26 3.99 3.07
CA PHE A 451 8.93 3.18 4.09
C PHE A 451 8.90 3.88 5.45
N VAL A 452 9.27 5.15 5.50
CA VAL A 452 9.38 5.90 6.73
C VAL A 452 8.02 6.23 7.33
N PHE A 453 7.12 6.86 6.57
CA PHE A 453 5.80 7.23 7.08
C PHE A 453 4.98 6.01 7.49
N GLY A 454 5.03 4.92 6.71
CA GLY A 454 4.37 3.68 7.08
C GLY A 454 4.90 3.10 8.40
N GLY A 455 6.21 3.04 8.55
CA GLY A 455 6.85 2.59 9.80
C GLY A 455 6.52 3.50 11.00
N ARG A 456 6.51 4.82 10.79
CA ARG A 456 6.13 5.79 11.84
C ARG A 456 4.65 5.66 12.23
N ALA A 457 3.76 5.52 11.26
CA ALA A 457 2.33 5.32 11.50
C ALA A 457 2.07 4.01 12.27
N PHE A 458 2.81 2.95 11.95
CA PHE A 458 2.73 1.69 12.68
C PHE A 458 3.16 1.87 14.14
N CYS A 459 4.34 2.46 14.38
CA CYS A 459 4.85 2.72 15.74
C CYS A 459 3.93 3.66 16.52
N TYR A 460 3.34 4.67 15.86
CA TYR A 460 2.37 5.59 16.47
C TYR A 460 1.09 4.85 16.91
N ARG A 461 0.55 3.97 16.06
CA ARG A 461 -0.61 3.12 16.44
C ARG A 461 -0.28 2.22 17.62
N LEU A 462 0.92 1.65 17.65
CA LEU A 462 1.39 0.81 18.75
C LEU A 462 1.61 1.62 20.03
N LYS A 463 1.79 2.96 19.95
CA LYS A 463 2.16 3.85 21.04
C LYS A 463 3.39 3.35 21.80
N GLY A 464 4.36 2.83 21.07
CA GLY A 464 5.54 2.23 21.63
C GLY A 464 6.73 3.20 21.68
N ARG A 465 7.67 2.87 22.55
CA ARG A 465 8.93 3.61 22.73
C ARG A 465 10.09 2.66 22.51
N CYS A 466 11.20 3.14 21.99
CA CYS A 466 12.44 2.34 21.91
C CYS A 466 13.69 3.23 21.91
N GLU A 467 14.84 2.64 22.21
CA GLU A 467 16.17 3.29 22.08
C GLU A 467 16.58 3.36 20.59
N PHE A 468 15.82 4.12 19.80
CA PHE A 468 15.90 4.13 18.35
C PHE A 468 17.31 4.46 17.84
N ARG A 469 17.96 5.49 18.41
CA ARG A 469 19.35 5.86 18.07
C ARG A 469 20.34 4.72 18.33
N LYS A 470 20.18 4.03 19.45
CA LYS A 470 21.06 2.90 19.81
C LYS A 470 20.91 1.76 18.81
N ILE A 471 19.66 1.40 18.47
CA ILE A 471 19.36 0.37 17.45
C ILE A 471 19.94 0.79 16.11
N TYR A 472 19.72 2.05 15.70
CA TYR A 472 20.30 2.58 14.47
C TYR A 472 21.82 2.43 14.43
N LEU A 473 22.53 2.85 15.50
CA LEU A 473 23.99 2.77 15.55
C LEU A 473 24.49 1.32 15.53
N GLN A 474 23.76 0.40 16.16
CA GLN A 474 24.08 -1.03 16.15
C GLN A 474 23.91 -1.63 14.76
N GLU A 475 22.75 -1.45 14.13
CA GLU A 475 22.45 -2.04 12.83
C GLU A 475 23.23 -1.37 11.68
N SER A 476 23.46 -0.06 11.73
CA SER A 476 24.27 0.65 10.74
C SER A 476 25.78 0.38 10.83
N ALA A 477 26.28 -0.15 11.95
CA ALA A 477 27.70 -0.53 12.11
C ALA A 477 28.17 -1.60 11.13
N TRP A 478 27.26 -2.37 10.56
CA TRP A 478 27.56 -3.32 9.49
C TRP A 478 28.12 -2.64 8.22
N VAL A 479 27.73 -1.38 7.99
CA VAL A 479 28.16 -0.59 6.82
C VAL A 479 29.44 0.20 7.13
N TYR A 480 29.66 0.56 8.38
CA TYR A 480 30.86 1.24 8.85
C TYR A 480 31.55 0.40 9.93
N PRO A 481 32.29 -0.66 9.55
CA PRO A 481 33.19 -1.27 10.51
C PRO A 481 34.10 -0.15 11.01
N LYS A 482 34.10 0.13 12.30
CA LYS A 482 35.08 1.05 12.91
C LYS A 482 36.44 0.61 12.40
N ASN A 483 37.10 1.48 11.62
CA ASN A 483 38.48 1.25 11.24
C ASN A 483 39.23 0.89 12.53
N LYS A 484 39.64 -0.38 12.63
CA LYS A 484 40.51 -0.86 13.69
C LYS A 484 41.89 -0.29 13.49
#